data_dc8bba26f23b2fe5d0039a5666174020
#
_entry.id   dc8bba26f23b2fe5d0039a5666174020
#
_cell.length_a   1.000
_cell.length_b   1.000
_cell.length_c   1.000
_cell.angle_alpha   90.00
_cell.angle_beta   90.00
_cell.angle_gamma   90.00
#
_symmetry.space_group_name_H-M   'P 1'
#
loop_
_entity.id
_entity.type
_entity.pdbx_description
1 polymer ?
#
loop_
_entity_poly.entity_id
_entity_poly.type
_entity_poly.pdbx_seq_one_letter_code
_entity_poly.pdbx_strand_id
1 'polypeptide(L)'
;TPLYSSAASDVYKRQEKQFHDEWNTPLDIYLVDDLTKNVWEQAGLLKNYTRTAERDSFDYIYEAEKLKTLSGRAMHKKKNLVNSFLREYEGRFVYETLGCGDIEEVKEFHEKWLDERRHYDRFNCIDDEEEGVYRLLGNCKSIDCAMGGIRMDGKIAAYTIGSYCPSIQCAFIHIEKAEPEIKGLYNYINQQFLIHEFPDAVYVNREDDLGQDNLRQAKLSYKPIRLEEKYYIQEKR
;
A
#
# COMPACT_ATOMS: atom_id res chain seq x y z
N THR A 1 4.09 30.48 -10.25
CA THR A 1 4.90 30.03 -9.10
C THR A 1 3.95 29.40 -8.10
N PRO A 2 4.11 28.15 -7.74
CA PRO A 2 3.12 27.49 -6.91
C PRO A 2 3.15 28.03 -5.49
N LEU A 3 2.01 28.51 -5.03
CA LEU A 3 1.74 28.94 -3.63
C LEU A 3 1.98 27.82 -2.58
N TYR A 4 2.11 26.58 -3.05
CA TYR A 4 2.39 25.42 -2.19
C TYR A 4 3.80 25.36 -1.63
N SER A 5 4.80 25.99 -2.27
CA SER A 5 6.18 25.91 -1.83
C SER A 5 6.46 26.76 -0.57
N SER A 6 5.72 27.85 -0.36
CA SER A 6 5.92 28.71 0.82
C SER A 6 5.32 28.08 2.10
N ALA A 7 4.10 27.55 2.02
CA ALA A 7 3.44 26.94 3.17
C ALA A 7 4.17 25.68 3.66
N ALA A 8 4.58 24.78 2.74
CA ALA A 8 5.36 23.60 3.07
C ALA A 8 6.74 23.98 3.67
N SER A 9 7.39 25.02 3.11
CA SER A 9 8.64 25.56 3.62
C SER A 9 8.51 26.11 5.02
N ASP A 10 7.40 26.81 5.34
CA ASP A 10 7.18 27.41 6.65
C ASP A 10 6.85 26.35 7.71
N VAL A 11 6.09 25.30 7.35
CA VAL A 11 5.84 24.16 8.24
C VAL A 11 7.14 23.44 8.57
N TYR A 12 7.96 23.14 7.55
CA TYR A 12 9.26 22.51 7.74
C TYR A 12 10.16 23.30 8.71
N LYS A 13 10.31 24.62 8.49
CA LYS A 13 11.13 25.47 9.36
C LYS A 13 10.62 25.53 10.80
N ARG A 14 9.30 25.48 11.00
CA ARG A 14 8.71 25.39 12.35
C ARG A 14 9.06 24.08 13.02
N GLN A 15 8.96 22.97 12.29
CA GLN A 15 9.33 21.65 12.82
C GLN A 15 10.81 21.60 13.16
N GLU A 16 11.71 22.03 12.27
CA GLU A 16 13.15 22.08 12.51
C GLU A 16 13.46 22.89 13.79
N LYS A 17 12.87 24.10 13.92
CA LYS A 17 13.03 24.92 15.11
C LYS A 17 12.52 24.22 16.36
N GLN A 18 11.37 23.56 16.31
CA GLN A 18 10.81 22.85 17.46
C GLN A 18 11.72 21.69 17.90
N PHE A 19 12.23 20.90 16.94
CA PHE A 19 13.14 19.80 17.24
C PHE A 19 14.43 20.31 17.93
N HIS A 20 15.00 21.42 17.43
CA HIS A 20 16.23 21.99 17.99
C HIS A 20 16.01 22.71 19.31
N ASP A 21 15.06 23.66 19.36
CA ASP A 21 14.90 24.56 20.48
C ASP A 21 14.21 23.89 21.69
N GLU A 22 13.22 23.02 21.44
CA GLU A 22 12.43 22.42 22.51
C GLU A 22 12.94 21.04 22.90
N TRP A 23 13.39 20.23 21.93
CA TRP A 23 13.75 18.83 22.17
C TRP A 23 15.25 18.55 22.08
N ASN A 24 16.05 19.53 21.67
CA ASN A 24 17.50 19.40 21.47
C ASN A 24 17.87 18.15 20.67
N THR A 25 17.10 17.90 19.62
CA THR A 25 17.19 16.70 18.77
C THR A 25 17.27 17.13 17.30
N PRO A 26 18.09 16.49 16.47
CA PRO A 26 18.11 16.76 15.03
C PRO A 26 16.77 16.33 14.39
N LEU A 27 16.36 17.03 13.35
CA LEU A 27 15.19 16.67 12.55
C LEU A 27 15.60 15.69 11.45
N ASP A 28 15.19 14.44 11.61
CA ASP A 28 15.30 13.40 10.59
C ASP A 28 13.91 13.12 9.98
N ILE A 29 13.81 13.03 8.66
CA ILE A 29 12.55 12.87 7.95
C ILE A 29 12.62 11.63 7.04
N TYR A 30 11.65 10.76 7.19
CA TYR A 30 11.55 9.51 6.43
C TYR A 30 10.49 9.58 5.33
N LEU A 31 10.63 8.74 4.33
CA LEU A 31 9.65 8.50 3.26
C LEU A 31 9.33 9.75 2.42
N VAL A 32 10.30 10.66 2.29
CA VAL A 32 10.15 11.85 1.45
C VAL A 32 10.18 11.43 -0.01
N ASP A 33 9.12 11.71 -0.76
CA ASP A 33 9.05 11.42 -2.19
C ASP A 33 9.98 12.34 -3.01
N ASP A 34 10.30 11.92 -4.24
CA ASP A 34 11.24 12.62 -5.11
C ASP A 34 10.77 14.05 -5.46
N LEU A 35 9.47 14.25 -5.65
CA LEU A 35 8.92 15.57 -5.97
C LEU A 35 9.11 16.54 -4.79
N THR A 36 8.74 16.11 -3.59
CA THR A 36 8.90 16.89 -2.35
C THR A 36 10.36 17.21 -2.09
N LYS A 37 11.24 16.21 -2.21
CA LYS A 37 12.70 16.40 -2.09
C LYS A 37 13.21 17.46 -3.06
N ASN A 38 12.83 17.38 -4.32
CA ASN A 38 13.30 18.32 -5.34
C ASN A 38 12.80 19.75 -5.06
N VAL A 39 11.55 19.91 -4.59
CA VAL A 39 11.01 21.22 -4.17
C VAL A 39 11.83 21.79 -2.99
N TRP A 40 12.13 20.98 -1.98
CA TRP A 40 12.91 21.40 -0.82
C TRP A 40 14.37 21.74 -1.20
N GLU A 41 14.97 21.00 -2.12
CA GLU A 41 16.30 21.31 -2.65
C GLU A 41 16.33 22.66 -3.38
N GLN A 42 15.37 22.92 -4.26
CA GLN A 42 15.25 24.20 -4.96
C GLN A 42 15.01 25.36 -4.02
N ALA A 43 14.26 25.15 -2.94
CA ALA A 43 14.06 26.13 -1.89
C ALA A 43 15.27 26.31 -0.95
N GLY A 44 16.33 25.50 -1.12
CA GLY A 44 17.55 25.56 -0.31
C GLY A 44 17.38 25.04 1.12
N LEU A 45 16.30 24.33 1.42
CA LEU A 45 15.99 23.80 2.75
C LEU A 45 16.92 22.64 3.15
N LEU A 46 17.40 21.88 2.19
CA LEU A 46 18.19 20.67 2.44
C LEU A 46 19.73 20.90 2.44
N LYS A 47 20.21 22.15 2.62
CA LYS A 47 21.66 22.43 2.60
C LYS A 47 22.43 21.68 3.69
N ASN A 48 21.84 21.59 4.86
CA ASN A 48 22.42 20.94 6.05
C ASN A 48 21.99 19.46 6.20
N TYR A 49 21.40 18.87 5.17
CA TYR A 49 20.89 17.51 5.23
C TYR A 49 21.58 16.60 4.20
N THR A 50 21.76 15.35 4.57
CA THR A 50 22.06 14.26 3.65
C THR A 50 20.76 13.69 3.10
N ARG A 51 20.80 13.01 1.96
CA ARG A 51 19.66 12.35 1.31
C ARG A 51 20.10 10.95 0.92
N THR A 52 19.42 9.97 1.47
CA THR A 52 19.69 8.56 1.15
C THR A 52 18.42 7.96 0.54
N ALA A 53 18.54 7.41 -0.66
CA ALA A 53 17.43 6.72 -1.29
C ALA A 53 17.21 5.36 -0.57
N GLU A 54 16.01 5.15 -0.06
CA GLU A 54 15.62 3.95 0.71
C GLU A 54 14.89 2.98 -0.23
N ARG A 55 15.66 2.14 -0.94
CA ARG A 55 15.10 1.22 -1.96
C ARG A 55 13.97 0.34 -1.45
N ASP A 56 14.02 -0.06 -0.20
CA ASP A 56 13.05 -0.95 0.43
C ASP A 56 11.70 -0.26 0.67
N SER A 57 11.69 1.09 0.66
CA SER A 57 10.52 1.94 0.81
C SER A 57 9.97 2.49 -0.52
N PHE A 58 10.49 2.04 -1.68
CA PHE A 58 10.00 2.53 -2.97
C PHE A 58 8.64 1.97 -3.31
N ASP A 59 7.68 2.85 -3.62
CA ASP A 59 6.34 2.44 -4.01
C ASP A 59 6.31 1.92 -5.45
N TYR A 60 5.45 0.92 -5.66
CA TYR A 60 5.24 0.29 -6.95
C TYR A 60 4.00 0.86 -7.63
N ILE A 61 4.20 1.56 -8.74
CA ILE A 61 3.12 2.22 -9.51
C ILE A 61 2.79 1.40 -10.76
N TYR A 62 1.49 1.16 -10.98
CA TYR A 62 0.98 0.37 -12.11
C TYR A 62 -0.07 1.14 -12.89
N GLU A 63 -0.30 0.74 -14.14
CA GLU A 63 -1.49 1.11 -14.89
C GLU A 63 -2.68 0.29 -14.37
N ALA A 64 -3.74 0.97 -13.91
CA ALA A 64 -4.93 0.31 -13.34
C ALA A 64 -5.59 -0.64 -14.34
N GLU A 65 -5.70 -0.23 -15.61
CA GLU A 65 -6.32 -1.03 -16.67
C GLU A 65 -5.61 -2.39 -16.86
N LYS A 66 -4.28 -2.43 -16.74
CA LYS A 66 -3.52 -3.67 -16.84
C LYS A 66 -3.80 -4.62 -15.67
N LEU A 67 -3.98 -4.08 -14.47
CA LEU A 67 -4.31 -4.89 -13.29
C LEU A 67 -5.78 -5.38 -13.34
N LYS A 68 -6.71 -4.54 -13.82
CA LYS A 68 -8.13 -4.89 -13.98
C LYS A 68 -8.35 -5.96 -15.04
N THR A 69 -7.67 -5.87 -16.18
CA THR A 69 -7.91 -6.78 -17.33
C THR A 69 -6.96 -7.96 -17.38
N LEU A 70 -5.82 -7.87 -16.68
CA LEU A 70 -4.70 -8.82 -16.78
C LEU A 70 -4.34 -9.10 -18.25
N SER A 71 -4.34 -8.04 -19.08
CA SER A 71 -4.10 -8.13 -20.51
C SER A 71 -2.61 -8.12 -20.87
N GLY A 72 -2.30 -8.72 -22.02
CA GLY A 72 -0.95 -8.76 -22.57
C GLY A 72 -0.09 -9.92 -22.07
N ARG A 73 0.99 -10.20 -22.82
CA ARG A 73 1.88 -11.35 -22.59
C ARG A 73 2.50 -11.35 -21.18
N ALA A 74 2.81 -10.17 -20.64
CA ALA A 74 3.42 -10.04 -19.32
C ALA A 74 2.49 -10.49 -18.18
N MET A 75 1.17 -10.33 -18.35
CA MET A 75 0.14 -10.69 -17.38
C MET A 75 -0.41 -12.10 -17.54
N HIS A 76 -0.01 -12.84 -18.58
CA HIS A 76 -0.57 -14.14 -18.92
C HIS A 76 -0.54 -15.15 -17.75
N LYS A 77 0.57 -15.17 -16.97
CA LYS A 77 0.66 -16.04 -15.79
C LYS A 77 -0.37 -15.66 -14.72
N LYS A 78 -0.59 -14.35 -14.50
CA LYS A 78 -1.57 -13.85 -13.52
C LYS A 78 -2.99 -14.19 -13.96
N LYS A 79 -3.30 -13.96 -15.23
CA LYS A 79 -4.58 -14.33 -15.82
C LYS A 79 -4.88 -15.83 -15.71
N ASN A 80 -3.87 -16.67 -15.92
CA ASN A 80 -4.02 -18.11 -15.75
C ASN A 80 -4.30 -18.52 -14.31
N LEU A 81 -3.68 -17.84 -13.31
CA LEU A 81 -3.97 -18.07 -11.90
C LEU A 81 -5.42 -17.70 -11.56
N VAL A 82 -5.89 -16.54 -12.02
CA VAL A 82 -7.29 -16.11 -11.85
C VAL A 82 -8.24 -17.12 -12.53
N ASN A 83 -7.98 -17.50 -13.77
CA ASN A 83 -8.82 -18.47 -14.49
C ASN A 83 -8.82 -19.87 -13.83
N SER A 84 -7.71 -20.26 -13.20
CA SER A 84 -7.65 -21.51 -12.43
C SER A 84 -8.53 -21.42 -11.20
N PHE A 85 -8.42 -20.34 -10.44
CA PHE A 85 -9.26 -20.06 -9.27
C PHE A 85 -10.75 -20.09 -9.64
N LEU A 86 -11.16 -19.37 -10.68
CA LEU A 86 -12.55 -19.30 -11.13
C LEU A 86 -13.14 -20.68 -11.46
N ARG A 87 -12.36 -21.56 -12.08
CA ARG A 87 -12.81 -22.91 -12.45
C ARG A 87 -12.86 -23.87 -11.26
N GLU A 88 -11.84 -23.78 -10.39
CA GLU A 88 -11.68 -24.70 -9.26
C GLU A 88 -12.74 -24.45 -8.16
N TYR A 89 -13.12 -23.18 -7.99
CA TYR A 89 -14.03 -22.75 -6.93
C TYR A 89 -15.37 -22.21 -7.47
N GLU A 90 -15.76 -22.58 -8.69
CA GLU A 90 -17.01 -22.14 -9.32
C GLU A 90 -18.21 -22.36 -8.38
N GLY A 91 -19.01 -21.27 -8.17
CA GLY A 91 -20.21 -21.30 -7.31
C GLY A 91 -19.93 -21.31 -5.81
N ARG A 92 -18.66 -21.27 -5.37
CA ARG A 92 -18.29 -21.34 -3.95
C ARG A 92 -17.78 -20.03 -3.39
N PHE A 93 -17.66 -18.99 -4.18
CA PHE A 93 -17.14 -17.70 -3.75
C PHE A 93 -17.96 -16.55 -4.31
N VAL A 94 -17.87 -15.41 -3.63
CA VAL A 94 -18.43 -14.13 -4.07
C VAL A 94 -17.49 -13.00 -3.67
N TYR A 95 -17.36 -12.00 -4.55
CA TYR A 95 -16.77 -10.71 -4.17
C TYR A 95 -17.83 -9.83 -3.56
N GLU A 96 -17.51 -9.15 -2.48
CA GLU A 96 -18.39 -8.17 -1.83
C GLU A 96 -17.60 -6.91 -1.47
N THR A 97 -18.24 -5.74 -1.66
CA THR A 97 -17.80 -4.52 -0.99
C THR A 97 -18.09 -4.66 0.48
N LEU A 98 -17.07 -4.59 1.31
CA LEU A 98 -17.18 -4.71 2.76
C LEU A 98 -17.35 -3.33 3.40
N GLY A 99 -18.03 -3.29 4.54
CA GLY A 99 -18.26 -2.07 5.29
C GLY A 99 -17.92 -2.21 6.78
N CYS A 100 -18.22 -1.15 7.53
CA CYS A 100 -17.96 -1.17 8.98
C CYS A 100 -18.75 -2.24 9.75
N GLY A 101 -19.76 -2.85 9.14
CA GLY A 101 -20.49 -3.99 9.71
C GLY A 101 -19.72 -5.31 9.64
N ASP A 102 -18.75 -5.42 8.73
CA ASP A 102 -18.00 -6.65 8.47
C ASP A 102 -16.68 -6.71 9.26
N ILE A 103 -16.35 -5.67 10.03
CA ILE A 103 -15.05 -5.51 10.71
C ILE A 103 -14.69 -6.70 11.59
N GLU A 104 -15.64 -7.24 12.34
CA GLU A 104 -15.35 -8.35 13.26
C GLU A 104 -14.97 -9.63 12.49
N GLU A 105 -15.61 -9.89 11.35
CA GLU A 105 -15.24 -11.02 10.50
C GLU A 105 -13.87 -10.79 9.81
N VAL A 106 -13.58 -9.54 9.41
CA VAL A 106 -12.27 -9.17 8.84
C VAL A 106 -11.18 -9.38 9.88
N LYS A 107 -11.41 -8.99 11.14
CA LYS A 107 -10.47 -9.20 12.25
C LYS A 107 -10.24 -10.69 12.51
N GLU A 108 -11.31 -11.48 12.59
CA GLU A 108 -11.23 -12.94 12.80
C GLU A 108 -10.36 -13.59 11.70
N PHE A 109 -10.59 -13.22 10.45
CA PHE A 109 -9.76 -13.69 9.34
C PHE A 109 -8.32 -13.21 9.47
N HIS A 110 -8.09 -11.92 9.81
CA HIS A 110 -6.76 -11.35 9.94
C HIS A 110 -5.94 -12.01 11.03
N GLU A 111 -6.54 -12.25 12.22
CA GLU A 111 -5.91 -12.97 13.35
C GLU A 111 -5.44 -14.37 12.92
N LYS A 112 -6.33 -15.12 12.27
CA LYS A 112 -5.99 -16.45 11.75
C LYS A 112 -4.82 -16.37 10.76
N TRP A 113 -4.87 -15.41 9.82
CA TRP A 113 -3.82 -15.20 8.83
C TRP A 113 -2.48 -14.86 9.49
N LEU A 114 -2.48 -14.02 10.54
CA LEU A 114 -1.30 -13.67 11.32
C LEU A 114 -0.70 -14.87 12.03
N ASP A 115 -1.53 -15.68 12.72
CA ASP A 115 -1.08 -16.85 13.45
C ASP A 115 -0.36 -17.85 12.53
N GLU A 116 -0.87 -18.06 11.33
CA GLU A 116 -0.21 -18.90 10.32
C GLU A 116 1.12 -18.30 9.84
N ARG A 117 1.22 -16.97 9.75
CA ARG A 117 2.40 -16.26 9.25
C ARG A 117 3.49 -16.05 10.30
N ARG A 118 3.17 -15.86 11.57
CA ARG A 118 4.14 -15.65 12.66
C ARG A 118 5.19 -16.77 12.74
N HIS A 119 4.85 -17.97 12.33
CA HIS A 119 5.78 -19.10 12.28
C HIS A 119 6.90 -18.93 11.24
N TYR A 120 6.70 -18.03 10.27
CA TYR A 120 7.63 -17.78 9.16
C TYR A 120 8.27 -16.38 9.20
N ASP A 121 7.77 -15.48 10.07
CA ASP A 121 8.30 -14.12 10.19
C ASP A 121 9.57 -14.10 11.04
N ARG A 122 10.69 -13.76 10.38
CA ARG A 122 12.00 -13.63 11.03
C ARG A 122 12.33 -12.21 11.50
N PHE A 123 11.52 -11.21 11.16
CA PHE A 123 11.87 -9.80 11.27
C PHE A 123 10.91 -9.00 12.17
N ASN A 124 9.90 -9.61 12.80
CA ASN A 124 8.86 -8.97 13.62
C ASN A 124 8.10 -7.82 12.92
N CYS A 125 8.16 -7.73 11.58
CA CYS A 125 7.43 -6.71 10.81
C CYS A 125 5.91 -6.91 10.87
N ILE A 126 5.46 -8.11 11.22
CA ILE A 126 4.04 -8.45 11.32
C ILE A 126 3.37 -7.70 12.47
N ASP A 127 4.04 -7.52 13.60
CA ASP A 127 3.45 -6.88 14.78
C ASP A 127 3.16 -5.38 14.55
N ASP A 128 4.04 -4.67 13.84
CA ASP A 128 3.82 -3.26 13.49
C ASP A 128 2.69 -3.10 12.45
N GLU A 129 2.61 -4.01 11.47
CA GLU A 129 1.53 -4.04 10.49
C GLU A 129 0.19 -4.35 11.17
N GLU A 130 0.17 -5.29 12.11
CA GLU A 130 -1.02 -5.68 12.88
C GLU A 130 -1.65 -4.50 13.60
N GLU A 131 -0.84 -3.73 14.35
CA GLU A 131 -1.35 -2.54 15.05
C GLU A 131 -1.95 -1.53 14.06
N GLY A 132 -1.29 -1.31 12.92
CA GLY A 132 -1.78 -0.44 11.85
C GLY A 132 -3.13 -0.90 11.29
N VAL A 133 -3.29 -2.19 11.02
CA VAL A 133 -4.54 -2.79 10.53
C VAL A 133 -5.67 -2.62 11.55
N TYR A 134 -5.44 -2.93 12.82
CA TYR A 134 -6.49 -2.78 13.85
C TYR A 134 -6.88 -1.31 14.06
N ARG A 135 -5.94 -0.38 14.01
CA ARG A 135 -6.22 1.07 14.06
C ARG A 135 -7.07 1.51 12.86
N LEU A 136 -6.74 1.04 11.66
CA LEU A 136 -7.49 1.34 10.44
C LEU A 136 -8.93 0.81 10.55
N LEU A 137 -9.11 -0.46 10.90
CA LEU A 137 -10.42 -1.08 11.09
C LEU A 137 -11.23 -0.42 12.20
N GLY A 138 -10.60 -0.07 13.33
CA GLY A 138 -11.25 0.60 14.46
C GLY A 138 -11.75 2.01 14.14
N ASN A 139 -11.19 2.66 13.11
CA ASN A 139 -11.55 4.00 12.65
C ASN A 139 -12.34 4.01 11.32
N CYS A 140 -12.88 2.86 10.91
CA CYS A 140 -13.58 2.68 9.63
C CYS A 140 -14.58 3.80 9.29
N LYS A 141 -15.32 4.32 10.29
CA LYS A 141 -16.32 5.41 10.07
C LYS A 141 -15.71 6.79 9.85
N SER A 142 -14.43 6.96 10.17
CA SER A 142 -13.74 8.26 10.16
C SER A 142 -12.68 8.34 9.06
N ILE A 143 -12.38 7.24 8.41
CA ILE A 143 -11.35 7.13 7.36
C ILE A 143 -12.05 6.87 6.03
N ASP A 144 -11.68 7.65 5.02
CA ASP A 144 -12.17 7.49 3.64
C ASP A 144 -11.37 6.40 2.92
N CYS A 145 -11.68 5.14 3.25
CA CYS A 145 -11.11 3.96 2.62
C CYS A 145 -12.23 3.03 2.15
N ALA A 146 -12.04 2.45 0.97
CA ALA A 146 -12.84 1.33 0.51
C ALA A 146 -12.29 0.01 1.07
N MET A 147 -13.18 -0.94 1.31
CA MET A 147 -12.83 -2.28 1.72
C MET A 147 -13.58 -3.30 0.86
N GLY A 148 -12.88 -4.31 0.36
CA GLY A 148 -13.46 -5.40 -0.41
C GLY A 148 -13.02 -6.76 0.11
N GLY A 149 -13.84 -7.77 -0.10
CA GLY A 149 -13.56 -9.12 0.35
C GLY A 149 -14.03 -10.20 -0.61
N ILE A 150 -13.43 -11.36 -0.47
CA ILE A 150 -13.90 -12.60 -1.09
C ILE A 150 -14.42 -13.51 0.01
N ARG A 151 -15.71 -13.84 -0.07
CA ARG A 151 -16.29 -14.90 0.77
C ARG A 151 -16.23 -16.22 0.03
N MET A 152 -15.73 -17.24 0.71
CA MET A 152 -15.75 -18.63 0.23
C MET A 152 -16.54 -19.47 1.22
N ASP A 153 -17.56 -20.18 0.71
CA ASP A 153 -18.45 -20.99 1.53
C ASP A 153 -19.03 -20.19 2.73
N GLY A 154 -19.29 -18.88 2.54
CA GLY A 154 -19.88 -17.97 3.52
C GLY A 154 -18.90 -17.31 4.49
N LYS A 155 -17.60 -17.60 4.44
CA LYS A 155 -16.57 -17.00 5.30
C LYS A 155 -15.60 -16.13 4.50
N ILE A 156 -15.07 -15.07 5.11
CA ILE A 156 -14.01 -14.28 4.50
C ILE A 156 -12.76 -15.15 4.29
N ALA A 157 -12.30 -15.21 3.06
CA ALA A 157 -11.06 -15.90 2.65
C ALA A 157 -10.00 -14.94 2.12
N ALA A 158 -10.41 -13.71 1.79
CA ALA A 158 -9.50 -12.62 1.42
C ALA A 158 -10.17 -11.28 1.70
N TYR A 159 -9.36 -10.27 2.06
CA TYR A 159 -9.81 -8.88 2.12
C TYR A 159 -8.72 -7.93 1.65
N THR A 160 -9.14 -6.73 1.26
CA THR A 160 -8.24 -5.65 0.86
C THR A 160 -8.82 -4.31 1.27
N ILE A 161 -7.96 -3.36 1.62
CA ILE A 161 -8.32 -2.00 2.00
C ILE A 161 -7.49 -1.04 1.16
N GLY A 162 -8.12 -0.01 0.63
CA GLY A 162 -7.45 0.99 -0.17
C GLY A 162 -8.18 2.31 -0.15
N SER A 163 -7.52 3.34 -0.67
CA SER A 163 -8.07 4.68 -0.83
C SER A 163 -7.89 5.19 -2.26
N TYR A 164 -8.59 6.26 -2.61
CA TYR A 164 -8.49 6.86 -3.93
C TYR A 164 -8.17 8.35 -3.84
N CYS A 165 -7.19 8.78 -4.62
CA CYS A 165 -6.84 10.19 -4.77
C CYS A 165 -7.32 10.70 -6.14
N PRO A 166 -8.46 11.42 -6.22
CA PRO A 166 -9.03 11.87 -7.49
C PRO A 166 -8.13 12.84 -8.27
N SER A 167 -7.36 13.67 -7.56
CA SER A 167 -6.51 14.70 -8.19
C SER A 167 -5.39 14.11 -9.07
N ILE A 168 -4.96 12.89 -8.79
CA ILE A 168 -3.93 12.14 -9.54
C ILE A 168 -4.48 10.84 -10.12
N GLN A 169 -5.77 10.59 -9.98
CA GLN A 169 -6.48 9.39 -10.46
C GLN A 169 -5.78 8.08 -10.03
N CYS A 170 -5.29 8.04 -8.80
CA CYS A 170 -4.52 6.93 -8.26
C CYS A 170 -5.27 6.23 -7.11
N ALA A 171 -5.41 4.92 -7.22
CA ALA A 171 -5.82 4.07 -6.11
C ALA A 171 -4.59 3.62 -5.32
N PHE A 172 -4.67 3.64 -4.01
CA PHE A 172 -3.65 3.16 -3.09
C PHE A 172 -4.15 1.89 -2.43
N ILE A 173 -3.37 0.82 -2.50
CA ILE A 173 -3.70 -0.47 -1.88
C ILE A 173 -2.85 -0.59 -0.62
N HIS A 174 -3.49 -0.34 0.53
CA HIS A 174 -2.84 -0.34 1.83
C HIS A 174 -2.69 -1.76 2.41
N ILE A 175 -3.74 -2.54 2.34
CA ILE A 175 -3.78 -3.90 2.88
C ILE A 175 -4.35 -4.84 1.82
N GLU A 176 -3.71 -6.00 1.64
CA GLU A 176 -4.21 -7.08 0.78
C GLU A 176 -3.80 -8.41 1.42
N LYS A 177 -4.76 -9.14 1.94
CA LYS A 177 -4.57 -10.43 2.61
C LYS A 177 -5.50 -11.47 2.01
N ALA A 178 -5.00 -12.70 1.82
CA ALA A 178 -5.79 -13.82 1.33
C ALA A 178 -5.25 -15.14 1.90
N GLU A 179 -6.08 -16.16 1.93
CA GLU A 179 -5.66 -17.53 2.26
C GLU A 179 -4.56 -17.98 1.30
N PRO A 180 -3.33 -18.24 1.78
CA PRO A 180 -2.18 -18.52 0.92
C PRO A 180 -2.30 -19.84 0.17
N GLU A 181 -3.01 -20.81 0.75
CA GLU A 181 -3.21 -22.15 0.18
C GLU A 181 -4.17 -22.13 -1.02
N ILE A 182 -4.99 -21.08 -1.18
CA ILE A 182 -5.94 -20.95 -2.28
C ILE A 182 -5.26 -20.28 -3.46
N LYS A 183 -4.85 -21.12 -4.40
CA LYS A 183 -4.11 -20.68 -5.58
C LYS A 183 -4.93 -19.71 -6.44
N GLY A 184 -4.36 -18.53 -6.68
CA GLY A 184 -4.97 -17.48 -7.51
C GLY A 184 -5.88 -16.52 -6.77
N LEU A 185 -6.20 -16.75 -5.50
CA LEU A 185 -7.08 -15.88 -4.70
C LEU A 185 -6.50 -14.47 -4.55
N TYR A 186 -5.21 -14.32 -4.22
CA TYR A 186 -4.54 -13.00 -4.21
C TYR A 186 -4.65 -12.26 -5.54
N ASN A 187 -4.52 -12.99 -6.66
CA ASN A 187 -4.63 -12.37 -7.99
C ASN A 187 -6.06 -11.94 -8.29
N TYR A 188 -7.03 -12.73 -7.84
CA TYR A 188 -8.44 -12.47 -8.06
C TYR A 188 -8.93 -11.29 -7.21
N ILE A 189 -8.62 -11.25 -5.91
CA ILE A 189 -9.05 -10.12 -5.06
C ILE A 189 -8.41 -8.80 -5.52
N ASN A 190 -7.13 -8.80 -5.88
CA ASN A 190 -6.46 -7.62 -6.43
C ASN A 190 -7.18 -7.07 -7.67
N GLN A 191 -7.57 -7.95 -8.57
CA GLN A 191 -8.31 -7.59 -9.78
C GLN A 191 -9.71 -7.05 -9.46
N GLN A 192 -10.49 -7.77 -8.64
CA GLN A 192 -11.87 -7.44 -8.36
C GLN A 192 -12.00 -6.15 -7.55
N PHE A 193 -11.11 -5.93 -6.60
CA PHE A 193 -11.09 -4.70 -5.81
C PHE A 193 -10.95 -3.45 -6.68
N LEU A 194 -10.04 -3.48 -7.65
CA LEU A 194 -9.84 -2.37 -8.58
C LEU A 194 -11.03 -2.17 -9.53
N ILE A 195 -11.70 -3.25 -9.93
CA ILE A 195 -12.88 -3.17 -10.80
C ILE A 195 -14.07 -2.56 -10.07
N HIS A 196 -14.31 -2.97 -8.83
CA HIS A 196 -15.51 -2.60 -8.09
C HIS A 196 -15.36 -1.30 -7.31
N GLU A 197 -14.23 -1.12 -6.62
CA GLU A 197 -14.07 0.04 -5.73
C GLU A 197 -13.38 1.24 -6.40
N PHE A 198 -12.54 0.98 -7.41
CA PHE A 198 -11.79 2.05 -8.09
C PHE A 198 -11.92 1.99 -9.63
N PRO A 199 -13.16 2.01 -10.17
CA PRO A 199 -13.38 1.89 -11.62
C PRO A 199 -12.69 3.00 -12.41
N ASP A 200 -12.59 4.21 -11.85
CA ASP A 200 -12.03 5.40 -12.50
C ASP A 200 -10.53 5.58 -12.28
N ALA A 201 -9.88 4.66 -11.54
CA ALA A 201 -8.44 4.73 -11.33
C ALA A 201 -7.67 4.52 -12.64
N VAL A 202 -6.73 5.42 -12.92
CA VAL A 202 -5.77 5.34 -14.02
C VAL A 202 -4.49 4.67 -13.54
N TYR A 203 -4.08 4.98 -12.32
CA TYR A 203 -2.91 4.43 -11.67
C TYR A 203 -3.27 3.68 -10.40
N VAL A 204 -2.39 2.74 -10.03
CA VAL A 204 -2.46 2.02 -8.75
C VAL A 204 -1.10 2.08 -8.09
N ASN A 205 -1.06 2.58 -6.87
CA ASN A 205 0.07 2.46 -5.96
C ASN A 205 -0.18 1.27 -5.02
N ARG A 206 0.73 0.30 -5.04
CA ARG A 206 0.67 -0.88 -4.15
C ARG A 206 1.72 -0.80 -3.05
N GLU A 207 2.16 0.41 -2.74
CA GLU A 207 3.16 0.70 -1.70
C GLU A 207 4.47 -0.08 -1.90
N ASP A 208 5.32 -0.13 -0.88
CA ASP A 208 6.65 -0.67 -0.92
C ASP A 208 6.73 -2.20 -0.69
N ASP A 209 7.93 -2.76 -0.67
CA ASP A 209 8.18 -4.19 -0.44
C ASP A 209 8.82 -4.49 0.91
N LEU A 210 9.00 -3.48 1.78
CA LEU A 210 9.61 -3.59 3.12
C LEU A 210 10.95 -4.34 3.12
N GLY A 211 11.68 -4.35 2.00
CA GLY A 211 12.92 -5.12 1.84
C GLY A 211 12.73 -6.64 1.75
N GLN A 212 11.48 -7.14 1.66
CA GLN A 212 11.18 -8.56 1.58
C GLN A 212 11.29 -9.07 0.14
N ASP A 213 12.23 -9.97 -0.15
CA ASP A 213 12.50 -10.48 -1.50
C ASP A 213 11.29 -11.13 -2.17
N ASN A 214 10.50 -11.90 -1.41
CA ASN A 214 9.29 -12.55 -1.93
C ASN A 214 8.23 -11.52 -2.32
N LEU A 215 8.01 -10.48 -1.50
CA LEU A 215 7.08 -9.39 -1.79
C LEU A 215 7.57 -8.56 -2.98
N ARG A 216 8.87 -8.24 -3.00
CA ARG A 216 9.55 -7.58 -4.14
C ARG A 216 9.33 -8.32 -5.44
N GLN A 217 9.60 -9.62 -5.47
CA GLN A 217 9.38 -10.45 -6.65
C GLN A 217 7.90 -10.49 -7.06
N ALA A 218 6.99 -10.61 -6.09
CA ALA A 218 5.56 -10.59 -6.34
C ALA A 218 5.14 -9.27 -7.01
N LYS A 219 5.53 -8.12 -6.45
CA LYS A 219 5.22 -6.78 -6.99
C LYS A 219 5.86 -6.56 -8.37
N LEU A 220 7.14 -6.86 -8.57
CA LEU A 220 7.82 -6.76 -9.86
C LEU A 220 7.20 -7.66 -10.95
N SER A 221 6.62 -8.79 -10.55
CA SER A 221 5.97 -9.72 -11.50
C SER A 221 4.72 -9.15 -12.18
N TYR A 222 4.12 -8.10 -11.62
CA TYR A 222 3.01 -7.33 -12.21
C TYR A 222 3.47 -6.20 -13.13
N LYS A 223 4.80 -6.04 -13.35
CA LYS A 223 5.39 -5.06 -14.26
C LYS A 223 4.96 -3.63 -13.94
N PRO A 224 5.40 -3.08 -12.82
CA PRO A 224 5.14 -1.68 -12.50
C PRO A 224 5.67 -0.78 -13.62
N ILE A 225 4.99 0.33 -13.89
CA ILE A 225 5.43 1.32 -14.88
C ILE A 225 6.55 2.20 -14.35
N ARG A 226 6.62 2.35 -13.02
CA ARG A 226 7.71 3.04 -12.33
C ARG A 226 7.77 2.60 -10.86
N LEU A 227 8.90 2.88 -10.24
CA LEU A 227 9.06 2.89 -8.80
C LEU A 227 9.09 4.35 -8.35
N GLU A 228 8.28 4.72 -7.38
CA GLU A 228 8.31 6.04 -6.75
C GLU A 228 9.37 6.04 -5.68
N GLU A 229 10.43 6.80 -5.89
CA GLU A 229 11.56 6.83 -4.98
C GLU A 229 11.20 7.54 -3.67
N LYS A 230 11.68 6.98 -2.57
CA LYS A 230 11.56 7.56 -1.22
C LYS A 230 12.94 7.79 -0.63
N TYR A 231 13.06 8.87 0.11
CA TYR A 231 14.33 9.31 0.68
C TYR A 231 14.23 9.46 2.19
N TYR A 232 15.33 9.09 2.82
CA TYR A 232 15.64 9.47 4.19
C TYR A 232 16.45 10.76 4.14
N ILE A 233 15.92 11.83 4.74
CA ILE A 233 16.54 13.15 4.85
C ILE A 233 17.05 13.29 6.26
N GLN A 234 18.38 13.31 6.42
CA GLN A 234 19.03 13.31 7.72
C GLN A 234 19.88 14.56 7.91
N GLU A 235 19.74 15.23 9.03
CA GLU A 235 20.56 16.38 9.37
C GLU A 235 22.04 16.00 9.51
N LYS A 236 22.93 16.83 8.93
CA LYS A 236 24.37 16.64 9.06
C LYS A 236 24.82 17.01 10.47
N ARG A 237 25.41 16.07 11.13
CA ARG A 237 25.99 16.24 12.47
C ARG A 237 27.40 16.78 12.41
#